data_2833388c33b817b0e0ca6f56f6b4f164
#
_entry.id   2833388c33b817b0e0ca6f56f6b4f164
#
_cell.length_a   1.000
_cell.length_b   1.000
_cell.length_c   1.000
_cell.angle_alpha   90.00
_cell.angle_beta   90.00
_cell.angle_gamma   90.00
#
_symmetry.space_group_name_H-M   'P 1'
#
loop_
_entity.id
_entity.type
_entity.pdbx_description
1 polymer ?
#
loop_
_entity_poly.entity_id
_entity_poly.type
_entity_poly.pdbx_seq_one_letter_code
_entity_poly.pdbx_strand_id
1 'polypeptide(L)'
;QMCIRDRYDANGWLAKGPAGMEYIPVMVAEHEIPQMVSTYQMGIRDYDVEKAFEAMKKMQTTPATHVAGGFAGNRDLVSYMKYKYVPIELGRFSNTLEYSYDDWTVGQMAKALGKFSEYATFNDRGYWWKNAINPENGYAHMRDSAGNFIPDFDAFQTGRNHHYVEGNSWQLSYFVPQDVPALIDIMGEKSFVDRLNWGFEVSEPWRYNAPNDQYWDYPVVQGNQQSMHFAFLFNWANKPWLTQKWSRSIIDRYYGCGVANAYLGDEDQGQMSAWFVMAALGLFQTDGGCSVEPIYEIASPLYEKVVIDLGKRYNRGETFTIEAKNVSRKNKYVQSATLNGEKLERFYFPAAELLKGGELILEMGDKPNKSWGIAPCSENK
;
A
#
# COMPACT_ATOMS: atom_id res chain seq x y z
N GLN A 1 4.69 -16.65 -8.50
CA GLN A 1 4.09 -16.76 -9.85
C GLN A 1 3.73 -18.20 -10.21
N MET A 2 4.61 -19.18 -10.00
CA MET A 2 4.28 -20.59 -10.29
C MET A 2 3.03 -21.05 -9.54
N CYS A 3 2.95 -20.82 -8.24
CA CYS A 3 1.77 -21.21 -7.46
C CYS A 3 0.49 -20.49 -7.91
N ILE A 4 0.55 -19.20 -8.22
CA ILE A 4 -0.61 -18.43 -8.71
C ILE A 4 -1.08 -18.98 -10.04
N ARG A 5 -0.17 -19.22 -10.99
CA ARG A 5 -0.48 -19.84 -12.29
C ARG A 5 -1.10 -21.23 -12.13
N ASP A 6 -0.48 -22.10 -11.35
CA ASP A 6 -0.91 -23.49 -11.21
C ASP A 6 -2.31 -23.56 -10.58
N ARG A 7 -2.65 -22.67 -9.67
CA ARG A 7 -4.01 -22.54 -9.12
C ARG A 7 -5.01 -22.04 -10.15
N TYR A 8 -4.64 -21.01 -10.92
CA TYR A 8 -5.48 -20.52 -11.99
C TYR A 8 -5.76 -21.61 -13.03
N ASP A 9 -4.75 -22.40 -13.40
CA ASP A 9 -4.90 -23.51 -14.33
C ASP A 9 -5.79 -24.62 -13.79
N ALA A 10 -5.76 -24.87 -12.49
CA ALA A 10 -6.54 -25.93 -11.84
C ALA A 10 -8.02 -25.57 -11.67
N ASN A 11 -8.35 -24.32 -11.37
CA ASN A 11 -9.71 -23.92 -11.00
C ASN A 11 -10.25 -22.68 -11.70
N GLY A 12 -9.44 -22.02 -12.51
CA GLY A 12 -9.81 -20.82 -13.26
C GLY A 12 -9.86 -19.52 -12.43
N TRP A 13 -9.31 -19.51 -11.22
CA TRP A 13 -9.24 -18.35 -10.33
C TRP A 13 -7.83 -18.14 -9.82
N LEU A 14 -7.42 -16.87 -9.65
CA LEU A 14 -6.19 -16.55 -8.95
C LEU A 14 -6.33 -16.86 -7.46
N ALA A 15 -5.24 -17.27 -6.82
CA ALA A 15 -5.27 -17.67 -5.42
C ALA A 15 -5.16 -16.43 -4.52
N LYS A 16 -6.18 -16.19 -3.69
CA LYS A 16 -6.22 -15.07 -2.74
C LYS A 16 -5.25 -15.19 -1.57
N GLY A 17 -4.84 -16.38 -1.27
CA GLY A 17 -3.88 -16.68 -0.21
C GLY A 17 -3.39 -18.09 -0.37
N PRO A 18 -2.12 -18.29 -0.77
CA PRO A 18 -1.56 -19.63 -0.85
C PRO A 18 -1.13 -20.10 0.54
N ALA A 19 -2.03 -20.68 1.31
CA ALA A 19 -1.63 -21.46 2.47
C ALA A 19 -1.45 -22.91 2.05
N GLY A 20 -0.21 -23.34 2.01
CA GLY A 20 0.16 -24.68 1.56
C GLY A 20 -0.19 -24.92 0.10
N MET A 21 -0.88 -26.02 -0.18
CA MET A 21 -1.24 -26.44 -1.55
C MET A 21 -2.69 -26.15 -1.92
N GLU A 22 -3.48 -25.53 -1.03
CA GLU A 22 -4.91 -25.34 -1.22
C GLU A 22 -5.29 -23.89 -1.53
N TYR A 23 -6.39 -23.72 -2.27
CA TYR A 23 -6.99 -22.42 -2.49
C TYR A 23 -7.70 -21.96 -1.21
N ILE A 24 -7.36 -20.76 -0.73
CA ILE A 24 -7.99 -20.17 0.45
C ILE A 24 -8.84 -18.97 0.02
N PRO A 25 -10.17 -19.11 0.03
CA PRO A 25 -11.09 -18.07 -0.44
C PRO A 25 -11.51 -17.09 0.68
N VAL A 26 -10.66 -16.86 1.67
CA VAL A 26 -11.01 -16.07 2.87
C VAL A 26 -10.83 -14.58 2.63
N MET A 27 -9.78 -14.18 1.90
CA MET A 27 -9.46 -12.78 1.65
C MET A 27 -10.55 -12.10 0.82
N VAL A 28 -10.68 -10.78 0.97
CA VAL A 28 -11.84 -10.03 0.47
C VAL A 28 -11.61 -9.30 -0.85
N ALA A 29 -10.37 -9.07 -1.25
CA ALA A 29 -9.97 -8.49 -2.53
C ALA A 29 -9.02 -9.43 -3.27
N GLU A 30 -8.48 -8.99 -4.39
CA GLU A 30 -7.64 -9.80 -5.27
C GLU A 30 -6.21 -9.24 -5.27
N HIS A 31 -5.61 -9.06 -4.07
CA HIS A 31 -4.30 -8.38 -3.91
C HIS A 31 -3.11 -9.20 -4.41
N GLU A 32 -3.28 -10.39 -4.95
CA GLU A 32 -2.30 -11.04 -5.81
C GLU A 32 -2.09 -10.28 -7.13
N ILE A 33 -3.06 -9.45 -7.56
CA ILE A 33 -2.94 -8.60 -8.74
C ILE A 33 -1.79 -7.59 -8.58
N PRO A 34 -1.75 -6.74 -7.53
CA PRO A 34 -0.60 -5.84 -7.30
C PRO A 34 0.73 -6.57 -7.23
N GLN A 35 0.79 -7.74 -6.61
CA GLN A 35 2.03 -8.54 -6.56
C GLN A 35 2.53 -8.95 -7.95
N MET A 36 1.62 -9.33 -8.85
CA MET A 36 1.96 -9.70 -10.22
C MET A 36 2.38 -8.48 -11.04
N VAL A 37 1.68 -7.36 -10.90
CA VAL A 37 1.95 -6.13 -11.64
C VAL A 37 3.27 -5.50 -11.20
N SER A 38 3.52 -5.36 -9.90
CA SER A 38 4.80 -4.86 -9.40
C SER A 38 5.98 -5.72 -9.86
N THR A 39 5.81 -7.05 -9.88
CA THR A 39 6.81 -7.98 -10.42
C THR A 39 7.12 -7.67 -11.89
N TYR A 40 6.10 -7.43 -12.71
CA TYR A 40 6.26 -7.06 -14.11
C TYR A 40 6.96 -5.70 -14.28
N GLN A 41 6.54 -4.69 -13.51
CA GLN A 41 7.13 -3.34 -13.55
C GLN A 41 8.60 -3.35 -13.11
N MET A 42 8.97 -4.25 -12.20
CA MET A 42 10.37 -4.48 -11.81
C MET A 42 11.19 -5.28 -12.84
N GLY A 43 10.64 -5.54 -14.04
CA GLY A 43 11.35 -6.15 -15.18
C GLY A 43 11.37 -7.68 -15.17
N ILE A 44 10.70 -8.34 -14.24
CA ILE A 44 10.59 -9.80 -14.20
C ILE A 44 9.45 -10.22 -15.12
N ARG A 45 9.77 -10.69 -16.32
CA ARG A 45 8.81 -10.94 -17.41
C ARG A 45 8.95 -12.33 -18.04
N ASP A 46 9.68 -13.25 -17.42
CA ASP A 46 9.94 -14.61 -17.89
C ASP A 46 8.81 -15.59 -17.53
N TYR A 47 7.58 -15.19 -17.77
CA TYR A 47 6.36 -15.97 -17.57
C TYR A 47 5.31 -15.61 -18.63
N ASP A 48 4.19 -16.33 -18.68
CA ASP A 48 3.10 -16.03 -19.61
C ASP A 48 2.35 -14.78 -19.16
N VAL A 49 2.82 -13.63 -19.63
CA VAL A 49 2.32 -12.30 -19.25
C VAL A 49 0.89 -12.07 -19.75
N GLU A 50 0.56 -12.55 -20.96
CA GLU A 50 -0.77 -12.38 -21.53
C GLU A 50 -1.81 -13.18 -20.73
N LYS A 51 -1.50 -14.43 -20.38
CA LYS A 51 -2.36 -15.26 -19.54
C LYS A 51 -2.54 -14.65 -18.15
N ALA A 52 -1.47 -14.09 -17.57
CA ALA A 52 -1.52 -13.40 -16.30
C ALA A 52 -2.44 -12.18 -16.36
N PHE A 53 -2.34 -11.38 -17.42
CA PHE A 53 -3.21 -10.22 -17.62
C PHE A 53 -4.68 -10.62 -17.76
N GLU A 54 -5.00 -11.64 -18.57
CA GLU A 54 -6.38 -12.14 -18.71
C GLU A 54 -6.92 -12.72 -17.39
N ALA A 55 -6.09 -13.37 -16.60
CA ALA A 55 -6.47 -13.83 -15.27
C ALA A 55 -6.80 -12.67 -14.32
N MET A 56 -5.94 -11.64 -14.23
CA MET A 56 -6.18 -10.43 -13.43
C MET A 56 -7.47 -9.71 -13.87
N LYS A 57 -7.66 -9.53 -15.18
CA LYS A 57 -8.87 -8.94 -15.75
C LYS A 57 -10.12 -9.72 -15.36
N LYS A 58 -10.05 -11.05 -15.38
CA LYS A 58 -11.16 -11.91 -14.96
C LYS A 58 -11.55 -11.65 -13.50
N MET A 59 -10.59 -11.52 -12.58
CA MET A 59 -10.88 -11.26 -11.16
C MET A 59 -11.70 -9.98 -10.96
N GLN A 60 -11.47 -8.97 -11.80
CA GLN A 60 -12.12 -7.67 -11.71
C GLN A 60 -13.38 -7.53 -12.58
N THR A 61 -13.75 -8.56 -13.36
CA THR A 61 -14.90 -8.49 -14.28
C THR A 61 -15.89 -9.63 -14.15
N THR A 62 -15.49 -10.74 -13.53
CA THR A 62 -16.33 -11.92 -13.39
C THR A 62 -16.89 -12.02 -11.97
N PRO A 63 -18.21 -12.13 -11.79
CA PRO A 63 -18.81 -12.31 -10.48
C PRO A 63 -18.21 -13.51 -9.74
N ALA A 64 -18.02 -13.36 -8.43
CA ALA A 64 -17.47 -14.40 -7.58
C ALA A 64 -18.30 -15.68 -7.62
N THR A 65 -17.62 -16.81 -7.48
CA THR A 65 -18.24 -18.12 -7.35
C THR A 65 -18.13 -18.60 -5.91
N HIS A 66 -19.22 -19.11 -5.35
CA HIS A 66 -19.20 -19.71 -4.02
C HIS A 66 -18.41 -21.04 -4.05
N VAL A 67 -17.47 -21.16 -3.14
CA VAL A 67 -16.64 -22.36 -2.97
C VAL A 67 -16.60 -22.75 -1.49
N ALA A 68 -16.11 -23.94 -1.18
CA ALA A 68 -15.94 -24.35 0.22
C ALA A 68 -15.06 -23.34 0.98
N GLY A 69 -15.59 -22.80 2.06
CA GLY A 69 -14.91 -21.83 2.91
C GLY A 69 -15.03 -20.36 2.50
N GLY A 70 -15.72 -20.01 1.39
CA GLY A 70 -15.93 -18.62 1.00
C GLY A 70 -16.21 -18.41 -0.48
N PHE A 71 -15.55 -17.45 -1.11
CA PHE A 71 -15.74 -17.05 -2.50
C PHE A 71 -14.42 -17.06 -3.27
N ALA A 72 -14.45 -17.59 -4.49
CA ALA A 72 -13.44 -17.34 -5.50
C ALA A 72 -13.87 -16.10 -6.30
N GLY A 73 -12.99 -15.11 -6.42
CA GLY A 73 -13.29 -13.81 -7.01
C GLY A 73 -13.91 -12.83 -6.00
N ASN A 74 -14.12 -11.59 -6.45
CA ASN A 74 -14.64 -10.50 -5.64
C ASN A 74 -16.13 -10.66 -5.32
N ARG A 75 -16.44 -10.91 -4.05
CA ARG A 75 -17.78 -11.20 -3.50
C ARG A 75 -18.81 -10.14 -3.84
N ASP A 76 -18.43 -8.87 -3.76
CA ASP A 76 -19.34 -7.72 -3.90
C ASP A 76 -19.23 -7.05 -5.26
N LEU A 77 -18.60 -7.72 -6.25
CA LEU A 77 -18.32 -7.17 -7.57
C LEU A 77 -19.59 -6.68 -8.30
N VAL A 78 -20.67 -7.41 -8.21
CA VAL A 78 -21.94 -7.06 -8.90
C VAL A 78 -22.48 -5.73 -8.41
N SER A 79 -22.50 -5.51 -7.10
CA SER A 79 -22.94 -4.23 -6.52
C SER A 79 -21.95 -3.10 -6.81
N TYR A 80 -20.66 -3.38 -6.68
CA TYR A 80 -19.59 -2.44 -7.03
C TYR A 80 -19.69 -1.94 -8.49
N MET A 81 -19.85 -2.86 -9.44
CA MET A 81 -20.00 -2.50 -10.85
C MET A 81 -21.26 -1.70 -11.15
N LYS A 82 -22.36 -1.99 -10.44
CA LYS A 82 -23.65 -1.32 -10.65
C LYS A 82 -23.66 0.11 -10.09
N TYR A 83 -23.14 0.29 -8.87
CA TYR A 83 -23.24 1.54 -8.12
C TYR A 83 -21.95 2.38 -8.17
N LYS A 84 -20.84 1.82 -8.66
CA LYS A 84 -19.47 2.35 -8.57
C LYS A 84 -18.96 2.48 -7.12
N TYR A 85 -19.57 1.78 -6.21
CA TYR A 85 -19.19 1.52 -4.82
C TYR A 85 -20.02 0.34 -4.32
N VAL A 86 -19.72 -0.16 -3.13
CA VAL A 86 -20.48 -1.23 -2.48
C VAL A 86 -21.43 -0.61 -1.47
N PRO A 87 -22.76 -0.55 -1.73
CA PRO A 87 -23.74 -0.07 -0.75
C PRO A 87 -23.80 -1.02 0.45
N ILE A 88 -24.09 -0.47 1.64
CA ILE A 88 -24.14 -1.24 2.89
C ILE A 88 -25.17 -2.38 2.89
N GLU A 89 -26.25 -2.24 2.14
CA GLU A 89 -27.30 -3.27 2.03
C GLU A 89 -26.90 -4.44 1.12
N LEU A 90 -25.83 -4.26 0.32
CA LEU A 90 -25.46 -5.18 -0.75
C LEU A 90 -24.06 -5.79 -0.59
N GLY A 91 -23.30 -5.37 0.43
CA GLY A 91 -21.98 -5.91 0.69
C GLY A 91 -21.18 -5.11 1.72
N ARG A 92 -19.88 -5.34 1.73
CA ARG A 92 -18.95 -4.66 2.62
C ARG A 92 -18.47 -3.36 1.99
N PHE A 93 -18.84 -2.25 2.57
CA PHE A 93 -18.59 -0.92 2.01
C PHE A 93 -17.11 -0.65 1.69
N SER A 94 -16.19 -1.05 2.57
CA SER A 94 -14.76 -0.82 2.38
C SER A 94 -14.16 -1.55 1.17
N ASN A 95 -14.82 -2.60 0.66
CA ASN A 95 -14.42 -3.26 -0.57
C ASN A 95 -14.41 -2.32 -1.78
N THR A 96 -15.10 -1.19 -1.71
CA THR A 96 -15.00 -0.12 -2.71
C THR A 96 -13.57 0.38 -2.88
N LEU A 97 -12.86 0.58 -1.78
CA LEU A 97 -11.48 1.07 -1.78
C LEU A 97 -10.52 0.03 -2.35
N GLU A 98 -10.63 -1.19 -1.86
CA GLU A 98 -9.76 -2.30 -2.27
C GLU A 98 -9.95 -2.68 -3.74
N TYR A 99 -11.21 -2.83 -4.20
CA TYR A 99 -11.49 -3.14 -5.60
C TYR A 99 -11.06 -2.03 -6.56
N SER A 100 -11.17 -0.77 -6.16
CA SER A 100 -10.70 0.33 -6.99
C SER A 100 -9.16 0.38 -7.08
N TYR A 101 -8.44 -0.01 -6.04
CA TYR A 101 -7.00 -0.17 -6.10
C TYR A 101 -6.59 -1.33 -7.02
N ASP A 102 -7.24 -2.48 -6.91
CA ASP A 102 -6.98 -3.60 -7.82
C ASP A 102 -7.31 -3.24 -9.27
N ASP A 103 -8.42 -2.53 -9.52
CA ASP A 103 -8.78 -2.03 -10.86
C ASP A 103 -7.71 -1.09 -11.42
N TRP A 104 -7.27 -0.10 -10.64
CA TRP A 104 -6.19 0.79 -11.05
C TRP A 104 -4.93 -0.01 -11.40
N THR A 105 -4.61 -1.02 -10.61
CA THR A 105 -3.44 -1.87 -10.81
C THR A 105 -3.53 -2.67 -12.11
N VAL A 106 -4.70 -3.26 -12.43
CA VAL A 106 -4.95 -3.89 -13.74
C VAL A 106 -4.80 -2.86 -14.86
N GLY A 107 -5.28 -1.63 -14.65
CA GLY A 107 -5.10 -0.51 -15.57
C GLY A 107 -3.63 -0.22 -15.85
N GLN A 108 -2.78 -0.18 -14.82
CA GLN A 108 -1.34 0.03 -14.98
C GLN A 108 -0.69 -1.09 -15.81
N MET A 109 -1.07 -2.33 -15.57
CA MET A 109 -0.61 -3.46 -16.40
C MET A 109 -1.08 -3.32 -17.85
N ALA A 110 -2.34 -2.98 -18.06
CA ALA A 110 -2.88 -2.75 -19.42
C ALA A 110 -2.11 -1.65 -20.15
N LYS A 111 -1.80 -0.54 -19.48
CA LYS A 111 -0.99 0.55 -20.03
C LYS A 111 0.41 0.08 -20.42
N ALA A 112 1.08 -0.69 -19.53
CA ALA A 112 2.41 -1.23 -19.78
C ALA A 112 2.44 -2.22 -20.95
N LEU A 113 1.33 -2.92 -21.22
CA LEU A 113 1.15 -3.84 -22.35
C LEU A 113 0.64 -3.16 -23.63
N GLY A 114 0.36 -1.86 -23.61
CA GLY A 114 -0.22 -1.14 -24.77
C GLY A 114 -1.68 -1.45 -25.04
N LYS A 115 -2.41 -2.01 -24.07
CA LYS A 115 -3.85 -2.34 -24.15
C LYS A 115 -4.68 -1.13 -23.70
N PHE A 116 -4.75 -0.12 -24.55
CA PHE A 116 -5.29 1.19 -24.17
C PHE A 116 -6.79 1.21 -23.89
N SER A 117 -7.58 0.31 -24.48
CA SER A 117 -9.01 0.18 -24.19
C SER A 117 -9.25 -0.32 -22.76
N GLU A 118 -8.53 -1.37 -22.38
CA GLU A 118 -8.55 -1.92 -21.03
C GLU A 118 -7.99 -0.91 -20.03
N TYR A 119 -6.90 -0.23 -20.37
CA TYR A 119 -6.36 0.86 -19.55
C TYR A 119 -7.42 1.92 -19.25
N ALA A 120 -8.11 2.43 -20.28
CA ALA A 120 -9.14 3.46 -20.08
C ALA A 120 -10.25 2.97 -19.13
N THR A 121 -10.70 1.72 -19.31
CA THR A 121 -11.75 1.11 -18.48
C THR A 121 -11.32 0.96 -17.02
N PHE A 122 -10.19 0.33 -16.78
CA PHE A 122 -9.73 0.02 -15.44
C PHE A 122 -9.17 1.25 -14.71
N ASN A 123 -8.60 2.19 -15.44
CA ASN A 123 -8.19 3.46 -14.86
C ASN A 123 -9.39 4.30 -14.40
N ASP A 124 -10.50 4.36 -15.15
CA ASP A 124 -11.75 5.00 -14.68
C ASP A 124 -12.25 4.35 -13.37
N ARG A 125 -12.30 3.02 -13.34
CA ARG A 125 -12.72 2.28 -12.15
C ARG A 125 -11.76 2.47 -10.97
N GLY A 126 -10.49 2.63 -11.24
CA GLY A 126 -9.45 2.95 -10.26
C GLY A 126 -9.71 4.24 -9.46
N TYR A 127 -10.56 5.14 -9.99
CA TYR A 127 -10.99 6.36 -9.30
C TYR A 127 -12.33 6.22 -8.55
N TRP A 128 -12.99 5.07 -8.59
CA TRP A 128 -14.28 4.88 -7.91
C TRP A 128 -14.17 4.92 -6.39
N TRP A 129 -12.97 4.82 -5.82
CA TRP A 129 -12.73 5.07 -4.40
C TRP A 129 -13.29 6.42 -3.93
N LYS A 130 -13.38 7.43 -4.80
CA LYS A 130 -13.96 8.75 -4.50
C LYS A 130 -15.42 8.65 -4.04
N ASN A 131 -16.14 7.62 -4.47
CA ASN A 131 -17.52 7.38 -4.05
C ASN A 131 -17.62 6.88 -2.59
N ALA A 132 -16.52 6.39 -2.03
CA ALA A 132 -16.46 5.96 -0.64
C ALA A 132 -16.08 7.10 0.32
N ILE A 133 -15.43 8.16 -0.16
CA ILE A 133 -15.01 9.28 0.69
C ILE A 133 -16.11 10.36 0.71
N ASN A 134 -16.55 10.71 1.91
CA ASN A 134 -17.46 11.84 2.07
C ASN A 134 -16.64 13.14 2.07
N PRO A 135 -16.84 14.04 1.09
CA PRO A 135 -16.05 15.27 1.00
C PRO A 135 -16.31 16.26 2.14
N GLU A 136 -17.44 16.13 2.87
CA GLU A 136 -17.76 17.02 3.99
C GLU A 136 -16.90 16.73 5.23
N ASN A 137 -16.51 15.47 5.44
CA ASN A 137 -15.76 15.06 6.63
C ASN A 137 -14.40 14.39 6.31
N GLY A 138 -14.15 14.05 5.03
CA GLY A 138 -12.93 13.40 4.58
C GLY A 138 -12.73 11.99 5.11
N TYR A 139 -13.81 11.26 5.42
CA TYR A 139 -13.75 9.86 5.85
C TYR A 139 -14.33 8.91 4.81
N ALA A 140 -13.85 7.67 4.81
CA ALA A 140 -14.54 6.56 4.18
C ALA A 140 -15.87 6.36 4.93
N HIS A 141 -16.93 6.90 4.37
CA HIS A 141 -18.23 7.03 5.03
C HIS A 141 -19.26 6.17 4.31
N MET A 142 -19.85 5.24 5.03
CA MET A 142 -20.84 4.29 4.52
C MET A 142 -21.96 4.98 3.73
N ARG A 143 -22.36 4.37 2.61
CA ARG A 143 -23.45 4.85 1.75
C ARG A 143 -24.48 3.77 1.50
N ASP A 144 -25.73 4.16 1.41
CA ASP A 144 -26.85 3.31 1.01
C ASP A 144 -26.95 3.17 -0.53
N SER A 145 -27.82 2.28 -1.01
CA SER A 145 -28.04 2.07 -2.45
C SER A 145 -28.77 3.23 -3.14
N ALA A 146 -29.32 4.19 -2.39
CA ALA A 146 -29.87 5.45 -2.91
C ALA A 146 -28.80 6.55 -3.07
N GLY A 147 -27.59 6.32 -2.58
CA GLY A 147 -26.48 7.25 -2.67
C GLY A 147 -26.30 8.18 -1.47
N ASN A 148 -27.07 8.00 -0.40
CA ASN A 148 -26.97 8.82 0.79
C ASN A 148 -25.89 8.30 1.72
N PHE A 149 -25.12 9.19 2.34
CA PHE A 149 -24.27 8.84 3.45
C PHE A 149 -25.11 8.51 4.68
N ILE A 150 -24.71 7.48 5.42
CA ILE A 150 -25.45 7.03 6.61
C ILE A 150 -25.36 8.10 7.71
N PRO A 151 -26.45 8.45 8.36
CA PRO A 151 -26.44 9.41 9.47
C PRO A 151 -25.70 8.87 10.70
N ASP A 152 -25.44 9.72 11.68
CA ASP A 152 -24.81 9.38 12.97
C ASP A 152 -23.42 8.76 12.82
N PHE A 153 -22.59 9.38 11.96
CA PHE A 153 -21.25 8.92 11.64
C PHE A 153 -20.31 8.97 12.85
N ASP A 154 -19.65 7.82 13.12
CA ASP A 154 -18.52 7.68 14.01
C ASP A 154 -17.35 7.05 13.27
N ALA A 155 -16.19 7.71 13.26
CA ALA A 155 -14.99 7.22 12.56
C ALA A 155 -14.45 5.89 13.11
N PHE A 156 -14.74 5.58 14.36
CA PHE A 156 -14.37 4.33 15.03
C PHE A 156 -15.54 3.35 15.15
N GLN A 157 -16.69 3.69 14.57
CA GLN A 157 -17.77 2.75 14.41
C GLN A 157 -17.36 1.66 13.42
N THR A 158 -17.11 0.50 13.95
CA THR A 158 -16.48 -0.58 13.21
C THR A 158 -17.45 -1.38 12.39
N GLY A 159 -18.72 -1.34 12.74
CA GLY A 159 -19.67 -2.31 12.20
C GLY A 159 -19.24 -3.76 12.40
N ARG A 160 -18.25 -4.03 13.22
CA ARG A 160 -17.68 -5.34 13.53
C ARG A 160 -17.66 -6.26 12.31
N ASN A 161 -16.82 -5.95 11.32
CA ASN A 161 -16.66 -6.71 10.07
C ASN A 161 -17.81 -6.65 9.06
N HIS A 162 -18.84 -5.89 9.30
CA HIS A 162 -19.92 -5.87 8.33
C HIS A 162 -19.63 -4.93 7.16
N HIS A 163 -19.10 -3.72 7.43
CA HIS A 163 -18.92 -2.71 6.39
C HIS A 163 -17.49 -2.24 6.21
N TYR A 164 -16.66 -2.29 7.25
CA TYR A 164 -15.22 -2.06 7.18
C TYR A 164 -14.50 -3.37 7.47
N VAL A 165 -13.79 -3.88 6.48
CA VAL A 165 -13.08 -5.15 6.62
C VAL A 165 -11.88 -4.96 7.52
N GLU A 166 -11.84 -5.70 8.62
CA GLU A 166 -10.74 -5.71 9.60
C GLU A 166 -10.28 -4.32 10.04
N GLY A 167 -11.22 -3.38 10.13
CA GLY A 167 -10.86 -2.02 10.45
C GLY A 167 -12.08 -1.14 10.79
N ASN A 168 -11.86 0.13 10.71
CA ASN A 168 -12.86 1.18 10.94
C ASN A 168 -12.78 2.24 9.85
N SER A 169 -13.70 3.19 9.86
CA SER A 169 -13.73 4.28 8.89
C SER A 169 -12.45 5.12 8.94
N TRP A 170 -11.88 5.35 10.13
CA TRP A 170 -10.66 6.14 10.28
C TRP A 170 -9.50 5.51 9.50
N GLN A 171 -9.28 4.20 9.67
CA GLN A 171 -8.21 3.46 8.98
C GLN A 171 -8.43 3.41 7.47
N LEU A 172 -9.63 2.99 7.07
CA LEU A 172 -9.95 2.80 5.64
C LEU A 172 -9.98 4.12 4.87
N SER A 173 -10.15 5.28 5.53
CA SER A 173 -10.04 6.60 4.89
C SER A 173 -8.66 6.87 4.30
N TYR A 174 -7.63 6.19 4.76
CA TYR A 174 -6.26 6.33 4.24
C TYR A 174 -5.87 5.26 3.22
N PHE A 175 -6.75 4.30 2.93
CA PHE A 175 -6.47 3.24 1.96
C PHE A 175 -6.81 3.69 0.54
N VAL A 176 -6.02 4.63 0.01
CA VAL A 176 -6.05 5.09 -1.39
C VAL A 176 -4.60 5.16 -1.90
N PRO A 177 -3.89 4.03 -1.94
CA PRO A 177 -2.46 4.02 -2.27
C PRO A 177 -2.16 4.47 -3.71
N GLN A 178 -3.12 4.35 -4.62
CA GLN A 178 -2.99 4.75 -6.02
C GLN A 178 -3.13 6.25 -6.28
N ASP A 179 -3.69 7.03 -5.34
CA ASP A 179 -3.96 8.46 -5.58
C ASP A 179 -3.96 9.27 -4.27
N VAL A 180 -2.87 9.16 -3.52
CA VAL A 180 -2.68 9.89 -2.25
C VAL A 180 -2.83 11.41 -2.42
N PRO A 181 -2.32 12.04 -3.51
CA PRO A 181 -2.53 13.48 -3.71
C PRO A 181 -4.01 13.88 -3.77
N ALA A 182 -4.85 13.15 -4.52
CA ALA A 182 -6.27 13.49 -4.60
C ALA A 182 -7.00 13.23 -3.27
N LEU A 183 -6.57 12.24 -2.49
CA LEU A 183 -7.09 12.05 -1.13
C LEU A 183 -6.74 13.25 -0.22
N ILE A 184 -5.50 13.74 -0.30
CA ILE A 184 -5.07 14.94 0.43
C ILE A 184 -5.89 16.16 0.01
N ASP A 185 -6.15 16.33 -1.29
CA ASP A 185 -6.97 17.43 -1.80
C ASP A 185 -8.41 17.38 -1.24
N ILE A 186 -9.02 16.20 -1.16
CA ILE A 186 -10.37 16.03 -0.59
C ILE A 186 -10.39 16.30 0.92
N MET A 187 -9.41 15.79 1.66
CA MET A 187 -9.35 15.93 3.11
C MET A 187 -8.84 17.32 3.54
N GLY A 188 -8.11 18.00 2.68
CA GLY A 188 -7.28 19.17 2.99
C GLY A 188 -5.97 18.78 3.69
N GLU A 189 -4.82 19.29 3.22
CA GLU A 189 -3.49 18.91 3.71
C GLU A 189 -3.38 18.97 5.25
N LYS A 190 -3.87 20.05 5.85
CA LYS A 190 -3.81 20.22 7.31
C LYS A 190 -4.60 19.13 8.04
N SER A 191 -5.83 18.87 7.62
CA SER A 191 -6.70 17.84 8.25
C SER A 191 -6.11 16.46 8.06
N PHE A 192 -5.58 16.17 6.86
CA PHE A 192 -4.92 14.91 6.55
C PHE A 192 -3.74 14.66 7.49
N VAL A 193 -2.83 15.64 7.60
CA VAL A 193 -1.62 15.52 8.43
C VAL A 193 -1.96 15.45 9.91
N ASP A 194 -2.81 16.36 10.41
CA ASP A 194 -3.13 16.42 11.84
C ASP A 194 -3.83 15.15 12.31
N ARG A 195 -4.80 14.65 11.53
CA ARG A 195 -5.54 13.42 11.84
C ARG A 195 -4.62 12.20 11.81
N LEU A 196 -3.77 12.07 10.78
CA LEU A 196 -2.85 10.95 10.67
C LEU A 196 -1.80 10.99 11.78
N ASN A 197 -1.21 12.14 12.06
CA ASN A 197 -0.22 12.30 13.12
C ASN A 197 -0.81 12.02 14.51
N TRP A 198 -2.05 12.48 14.77
CA TRP A 198 -2.78 12.13 15.99
C TRP A 198 -2.94 10.62 16.12
N GLY A 199 -3.29 9.92 15.03
CA GLY A 199 -3.41 8.47 15.04
C GLY A 199 -2.13 7.76 15.49
N PHE A 200 -0.97 8.22 15.02
CA PHE A 200 0.33 7.71 15.47
C PHE A 200 0.61 8.04 16.93
N GLU A 201 0.33 9.27 17.38
CA GLU A 201 0.57 9.71 18.76
C GLU A 201 -0.23 8.88 19.79
N VAL A 202 -1.48 8.57 19.49
CA VAL A 202 -2.32 7.77 20.40
C VAL A 202 -2.03 6.27 20.33
N SER A 203 -1.51 5.78 19.20
CA SER A 203 -1.17 4.36 19.02
C SER A 203 0.24 4.01 19.48
N GLU A 204 1.16 4.97 19.56
CA GLU A 204 2.55 4.77 19.97
C GLU A 204 2.70 4.13 21.37
N PRO A 205 1.94 4.54 22.42
CA PRO A 205 2.01 3.91 23.74
C PRO A 205 1.62 2.43 23.73
N TRP A 206 0.77 2.01 22.80
CA TRP A 206 0.34 0.63 22.60
C TRP A 206 1.23 -0.13 21.62
N ARG A 207 2.38 0.45 21.26
CA ARG A 207 3.32 -0.16 20.32
C ARG A 207 2.70 -0.48 18.96
N TYR A 208 1.73 0.32 18.52
CA TYR A 208 1.00 0.11 17.25
C TYR A 208 0.34 -1.28 17.14
N ASN A 209 -0.06 -1.84 18.28
CA ASN A 209 -0.71 -3.13 18.37
C ASN A 209 -2.02 -2.99 19.16
N ALA A 210 -3.11 -3.56 18.66
CA ALA A 210 -4.37 -3.54 19.37
C ALA A 210 -4.27 -4.46 20.61
N PRO A 211 -4.58 -3.99 21.84
CA PRO A 211 -4.41 -4.78 23.05
C PRO A 211 -5.23 -6.07 23.13
N ASN A 212 -6.21 -6.22 22.25
CA ASN A 212 -7.20 -7.29 22.30
C ASN A 212 -7.42 -8.00 20.95
N ASP A 213 -6.47 -7.90 20.03
CA ASP A 213 -6.57 -8.38 18.64
C ASP A 213 -7.79 -7.81 17.88
N GLN A 214 -8.33 -6.67 18.35
CA GLN A 214 -9.43 -5.97 17.72
C GLN A 214 -8.90 -4.75 17.00
N TYR A 215 -8.69 -4.85 15.71
CA TYR A 215 -8.06 -3.83 14.87
C TYR A 215 -8.89 -2.56 14.69
N TRP A 216 -10.19 -2.65 14.94
CA TRP A 216 -11.15 -1.60 14.62
C TRP A 216 -11.32 -0.52 15.68
N ASP A 217 -10.78 -0.69 16.89
CA ASP A 217 -10.91 0.31 17.95
C ASP A 217 -9.76 1.31 17.99
N TYR A 218 -8.73 1.11 17.13
CA TYR A 218 -7.50 1.89 17.16
C TYR A 218 -7.21 2.54 15.80
N PRO A 219 -6.59 3.73 15.78
CA PRO A 219 -6.28 4.39 14.51
C PRO A 219 -5.14 3.74 13.75
N VAL A 220 -4.02 3.41 14.39
CA VAL A 220 -2.87 2.79 13.72
C VAL A 220 -2.58 1.43 14.34
N VAL A 221 -2.75 0.38 13.55
CA VAL A 221 -2.45 -1.00 13.92
C VAL A 221 -1.48 -1.58 12.90
N GLN A 222 -0.19 -1.62 13.24
CA GLN A 222 0.87 -2.05 12.31
C GLN A 222 0.72 -3.51 11.88
N GLY A 223 0.14 -4.35 12.70
CA GLY A 223 -0.10 -5.76 12.41
C GLY A 223 -1.28 -6.03 11.47
N ASN A 224 -1.85 -5.00 10.87
CA ASN A 224 -2.94 -5.14 9.91
C ASN A 224 -2.68 -4.33 8.63
N GLN A 225 -3.06 -4.88 7.50
CA GLN A 225 -2.75 -4.40 6.16
C GLN A 225 -3.13 -2.94 5.95
N GLN A 226 -4.28 -2.51 6.46
CA GLN A 226 -4.79 -1.15 6.30
C GLN A 226 -3.85 -0.07 6.81
N SER A 227 -3.03 -0.38 7.83
CA SER A 227 -2.15 0.62 8.46
C SER A 227 -0.71 0.61 7.95
N MET A 228 -0.31 -0.38 7.17
CA MET A 228 1.11 -0.61 6.87
C MET A 228 1.77 0.50 6.03
N HIS A 229 1.00 1.21 5.21
CA HIS A 229 1.51 2.33 4.41
C HIS A 229 1.40 3.69 5.11
N PHE A 230 0.70 3.80 6.23
CA PHE A 230 0.38 5.08 6.88
C PHE A 230 1.60 5.93 7.22
N ALA A 231 2.68 5.33 7.70
CA ALA A 231 3.90 6.07 8.04
C ALA A 231 4.52 6.79 6.84
N PHE A 232 4.27 6.33 5.62
CA PHE A 232 4.85 6.86 4.38
C PHE A 232 3.97 7.94 3.73
N LEU A 233 2.69 8.01 4.10
CA LEU A 233 1.75 9.00 3.55
C LEU A 233 2.13 10.45 3.85
N PHE A 234 2.90 10.71 4.90
CA PHE A 234 3.38 12.06 5.20
C PHE A 234 4.33 12.62 4.15
N ASN A 235 5.04 11.77 3.41
CA ASN A 235 5.85 12.18 2.26
C ASN A 235 5.01 12.95 1.24
N TRP A 236 3.85 12.43 0.90
CA TRP A 236 2.91 13.00 -0.07
C TRP A 236 2.25 14.29 0.42
N ALA A 237 2.18 14.49 1.72
CA ALA A 237 1.66 15.70 2.36
C ALA A 237 2.77 16.72 2.68
N ASN A 238 3.91 16.69 1.99
CA ASN A 238 5.06 17.58 2.20
C ASN A 238 5.61 17.59 3.63
N LYS A 239 5.53 16.45 4.33
CA LYS A 239 6.04 16.28 5.70
C LYS A 239 6.96 15.04 5.84
N PRO A 240 8.01 14.90 4.99
CA PRO A 240 8.85 13.70 5.01
C PRO A 240 9.52 13.44 6.36
N TRP A 241 9.73 14.46 7.18
CA TRP A 241 10.25 14.27 8.54
C TRP A 241 9.28 13.50 9.46
N LEU A 242 7.98 13.54 9.20
CA LEU A 242 7.00 12.71 9.92
C LEU A 242 7.07 11.26 9.46
N THR A 243 7.24 11.00 8.17
CA THR A 243 7.57 9.65 7.66
C THR A 243 8.79 9.08 8.37
N GLN A 244 9.87 9.86 8.47
CA GLN A 244 11.11 9.45 9.13
C GLN A 244 10.92 9.21 10.63
N LYS A 245 10.12 10.04 11.30
CA LYS A 245 9.76 9.88 12.72
C LYS A 245 9.00 8.58 12.94
N TRP A 246 7.91 8.39 12.20
CA TRP A 246 6.95 7.34 12.50
C TRP A 246 7.39 5.97 11.99
N SER A 247 8.03 5.88 10.82
CA SER A 247 8.62 4.61 10.38
C SER A 247 9.67 4.08 11.36
N ARG A 248 10.53 4.95 11.91
CA ARG A 248 11.50 4.57 12.92
C ARG A 248 10.85 4.23 14.26
N SER A 249 9.78 4.93 14.65
CA SER A 249 9.03 4.60 15.86
C SER A 249 8.39 3.20 15.77
N ILE A 250 7.82 2.86 14.61
CA ILE A 250 7.28 1.51 14.37
C ILE A 250 8.39 0.46 14.48
N ILE A 251 9.53 0.64 13.81
CA ILE A 251 10.68 -0.28 13.89
C ILE A 251 11.09 -0.50 15.36
N ASP A 252 11.24 0.58 16.11
CA ASP A 252 11.75 0.52 17.49
C ASP A 252 10.75 -0.09 18.49
N ARG A 253 9.43 -0.03 18.21
CA ARG A 253 8.38 -0.40 19.17
C ARG A 253 7.61 -1.65 18.80
N TYR A 254 7.32 -1.84 17.53
CA TYR A 254 6.52 -2.98 17.06
C TYR A 254 7.39 -4.22 16.81
N TYR A 255 8.56 -4.04 16.22
CA TYR A 255 9.48 -5.13 15.91
C TYR A 255 10.49 -5.38 17.02
N GLY A 256 10.89 -6.63 17.17
CA GLY A 256 11.87 -7.08 18.17
C GLY A 256 12.86 -8.08 17.58
N CYS A 257 13.72 -8.64 18.43
CA CYS A 257 14.76 -9.59 18.01
C CYS A 257 14.61 -10.99 18.62
N GLY A 258 13.58 -11.21 19.41
CA GLY A 258 13.33 -12.51 20.06
C GLY A 258 12.33 -13.37 19.30
N VAL A 259 12.38 -14.67 19.49
CA VAL A 259 11.47 -15.63 18.84
C VAL A 259 9.99 -15.32 19.13
N ALA A 260 9.69 -14.84 20.33
CA ALA A 260 8.33 -14.54 20.77
C ALA A 260 7.88 -13.09 20.49
N ASN A 261 8.77 -12.22 20.04
CA ASN A 261 8.48 -10.80 19.86
C ASN A 261 9.21 -10.17 18.67
N ALA A 262 9.52 -10.96 17.64
CA ALA A 262 10.08 -10.44 16.39
C ALA A 262 9.16 -9.39 15.77
N TYR A 263 7.87 -9.63 15.83
CA TYR A 263 6.77 -8.70 15.53
C TYR A 263 5.55 -9.07 16.38
N LEU A 264 4.61 -8.13 16.50
CA LEU A 264 3.37 -8.33 17.24
C LEU A 264 2.24 -8.63 16.25
N GLY A 265 1.48 -9.71 16.48
CA GLY A 265 0.43 -10.17 15.59
C GLY A 265 0.89 -11.20 14.57
N ASP A 266 0.11 -11.37 13.53
CA ASP A 266 0.35 -12.36 12.47
C ASP A 266 1.41 -11.89 11.47
N GLU A 267 2.09 -12.83 10.85
CA GLU A 267 3.15 -12.54 9.86
C GLU A 267 2.59 -12.20 8.47
N ASP A 268 1.39 -12.73 8.16
CA ASP A 268 0.67 -12.50 6.92
C ASP A 268 1.50 -12.82 5.66
N GLN A 269 2.05 -14.02 5.65
CA GLN A 269 2.75 -14.62 4.48
C GLN A 269 3.95 -13.79 3.97
N GLY A 270 4.71 -13.22 4.89
CA GLY A 270 5.90 -12.44 4.57
C GLY A 270 5.68 -10.93 4.58
N GLN A 271 4.48 -10.45 4.80
CA GLN A 271 4.16 -9.04 4.76
C GLN A 271 4.84 -8.24 5.89
N MET A 272 4.82 -8.76 7.13
CA MET A 272 5.47 -8.11 8.28
C MET A 272 6.99 -8.04 8.09
N SER A 273 7.60 -9.14 7.67
CA SER A 273 9.04 -9.22 7.40
C SER A 273 9.44 -8.31 6.24
N ALA A 274 8.66 -8.30 5.15
CA ALA A 274 8.91 -7.44 3.99
C ALA A 274 8.82 -5.95 4.37
N TRP A 275 7.82 -5.56 5.15
CA TRP A 275 7.69 -4.20 5.65
C TRP A 275 8.92 -3.77 6.46
N PHE A 276 9.35 -4.64 7.40
CA PHE A 276 10.56 -4.36 8.20
C PHE A 276 11.79 -4.17 7.31
N VAL A 277 12.01 -5.05 6.36
CA VAL A 277 13.15 -4.95 5.43
C VAL A 277 13.12 -3.63 4.67
N MET A 278 11.99 -3.29 4.05
CA MET A 278 11.85 -2.06 3.29
C MET A 278 12.03 -0.80 4.17
N ALA A 279 11.38 -0.76 5.33
CA ALA A 279 11.52 0.35 6.27
C ALA A 279 12.94 0.47 6.83
N ALA A 280 13.64 -0.65 7.07
CA ALA A 280 15.03 -0.68 7.53
C ALA A 280 16.02 -0.22 6.45
N LEU A 281 15.71 -0.45 5.17
CA LEU A 281 16.43 0.15 4.04
C LEU A 281 16.19 1.67 3.94
N GLY A 282 15.12 2.16 4.56
CA GLY A 282 14.67 3.54 4.41
C GLY A 282 13.94 3.79 3.09
N LEU A 283 13.36 2.75 2.50
CA LEU A 283 12.63 2.80 1.23
C LEU A 283 11.19 2.27 1.41
N PHE A 284 10.28 2.77 0.56
CA PHE A 284 8.93 2.23 0.47
C PHE A 284 8.32 2.52 -0.90
N GLN A 285 7.20 1.88 -1.20
CA GLN A 285 6.38 2.11 -2.40
C GLN A 285 4.92 2.08 -1.98
N THR A 286 4.32 3.26 -1.78
CA THR A 286 2.94 3.37 -1.27
C THR A 286 1.93 2.71 -2.22
N ASP A 287 2.15 2.81 -3.53
CA ASP A 287 1.31 2.17 -4.55
C ASP A 287 1.67 0.69 -4.83
N GLY A 288 2.51 0.09 -3.98
CA GLY A 288 2.99 -1.28 -4.17
C GLY A 288 3.98 -1.46 -5.33
N GLY A 289 4.47 -0.38 -5.94
CA GLY A 289 5.32 -0.41 -7.14
C GLY A 289 4.57 -0.81 -8.40
N CYS A 290 3.26 -0.57 -8.44
CA CYS A 290 2.37 -1.00 -9.53
C CYS A 290 2.27 0.00 -10.67
N SER A 291 2.58 1.29 -10.47
CA SER A 291 2.57 2.28 -11.54
C SER A 291 3.53 1.91 -12.67
N VAL A 292 3.24 2.36 -13.89
CA VAL A 292 4.10 2.08 -15.09
C VAL A 292 5.52 2.58 -14.89
N GLU A 293 5.69 3.66 -14.12
CA GLU A 293 6.97 4.21 -13.70
C GLU A 293 7.05 4.19 -12.17
N PRO A 294 7.36 3.03 -11.56
CA PRO A 294 7.37 2.92 -10.11
C PRO A 294 8.47 3.79 -9.50
N ILE A 295 8.19 4.28 -8.31
CA ILE A 295 9.16 5.07 -7.52
C ILE A 295 9.48 4.36 -6.22
N TYR A 296 10.65 4.68 -5.64
CA TYR A 296 10.94 4.41 -4.24
C TYR A 296 10.86 5.70 -3.43
N GLU A 297 10.04 5.70 -2.42
CA GLU A 297 9.96 6.76 -1.41
C GLU A 297 11.06 6.58 -0.39
N ILE A 298 11.64 7.70 0.07
CA ILE A 298 12.71 7.72 1.07
C ILE A 298 12.11 8.00 2.44
N ALA A 299 12.47 7.15 3.40
CA ALA A 299 12.14 7.28 4.81
C ALA A 299 13.42 7.46 5.64
N SER A 300 13.61 6.68 6.70
CA SER A 300 14.77 6.76 7.58
C SER A 300 15.46 5.40 7.70
N PRO A 301 16.60 5.19 7.04
CA PRO A 301 17.35 3.93 7.14
C PRO A 301 17.72 3.56 8.57
N LEU A 302 17.80 2.26 8.84
CA LEU A 302 18.24 1.74 10.14
C LEU A 302 19.76 1.54 10.20
N TYR A 303 20.38 1.23 9.07
CA TYR A 303 21.78 0.85 8.96
C TYR A 303 22.61 1.95 8.30
N GLU A 304 23.89 2.04 8.69
CA GLU A 304 24.85 3.00 8.10
C GLU A 304 25.10 2.70 6.62
N LYS A 305 25.13 1.43 6.26
CA LYS A 305 25.34 1.00 4.87
C LYS A 305 24.63 -0.30 4.58
N VAL A 306 23.95 -0.31 3.44
CA VAL A 306 23.34 -1.50 2.85
C VAL A 306 23.79 -1.62 1.41
N VAL A 307 24.16 -2.82 1.00
CA VAL A 307 24.47 -3.15 -0.40
C VAL A 307 23.45 -4.16 -0.89
N ILE A 308 22.73 -3.79 -1.92
CA ILE A 308 21.73 -4.64 -2.57
C ILE A 308 22.39 -5.26 -3.81
N ASP A 309 22.58 -6.57 -3.80
CA ASP A 309 22.99 -7.32 -4.98
C ASP A 309 21.78 -7.48 -5.92
N LEU A 310 21.85 -6.88 -7.10
CA LEU A 310 20.76 -6.88 -8.08
C LEU A 310 20.74 -8.15 -8.92
N GLY A 311 21.77 -8.97 -8.80
CA GLY A 311 21.97 -10.18 -9.60
C GLY A 311 22.26 -9.87 -11.07
N LYS A 312 22.47 -10.93 -11.87
CA LYS A 312 22.83 -10.80 -13.28
C LYS A 312 21.65 -11.02 -14.25
N ARG A 313 20.43 -11.14 -13.71
CA ARG A 313 19.22 -11.36 -14.51
C ARG A 313 18.51 -10.05 -14.82
N TYR A 314 17.71 -10.05 -15.85
CA TYR A 314 16.79 -8.95 -16.20
C TYR A 314 17.46 -7.62 -16.58
N ASN A 315 18.71 -7.65 -17.10
CA ASN A 315 19.49 -6.46 -17.50
C ASN A 315 19.65 -5.42 -16.39
N ARG A 316 19.74 -5.85 -15.14
CA ARG A 316 19.99 -5.00 -13.99
C ARG A 316 21.47 -4.68 -13.85
N GLY A 317 21.79 -3.62 -13.12
CA GLY A 317 23.15 -3.34 -12.65
C GLY A 317 23.64 -4.42 -11.67
N GLU A 318 24.86 -4.27 -11.18
CA GLU A 318 25.44 -5.26 -10.25
C GLU A 318 24.94 -5.04 -8.83
N THR A 319 25.10 -3.81 -8.32
CA THR A 319 24.74 -3.45 -6.95
C THR A 319 24.12 -2.07 -6.86
N PHE A 320 23.26 -1.88 -5.87
CA PHE A 320 22.82 -0.57 -5.42
C PHE A 320 23.16 -0.39 -3.94
N THR A 321 23.87 0.69 -3.60
CA THR A 321 24.30 0.97 -2.24
C THR A 321 23.42 2.06 -1.62
N ILE A 322 22.97 1.86 -0.40
CA ILE A 322 22.36 2.91 0.44
C ILE A 322 23.35 3.20 1.56
N GLU A 323 23.84 4.44 1.64
CA GLU A 323 24.72 4.90 2.72
C GLU A 323 24.01 6.00 3.52
N ALA A 324 23.80 5.77 4.81
CA ALA A 324 23.18 6.72 5.72
C ALA A 324 24.23 7.22 6.72
N LYS A 325 24.91 8.31 6.37
CA LYS A 325 25.98 8.88 7.19
C LYS A 325 25.42 9.46 8.47
N ASN A 326 26.08 9.16 9.60
CA ASN A 326 25.70 9.60 10.94
C ASN A 326 24.36 9.03 11.43
N VAL A 327 23.80 8.00 10.79
CA VAL A 327 22.54 7.39 11.24
C VAL A 327 22.67 6.82 12.64
N SER A 328 21.63 6.99 13.46
CA SER A 328 21.52 6.40 14.79
C SER A 328 20.05 6.38 15.22
N ARG A 329 19.74 5.90 16.43
CA ARG A 329 18.40 6.06 16.99
C ARG A 329 17.98 7.52 17.12
N LYS A 330 18.93 8.42 17.41
CA LYS A 330 18.70 9.85 17.53
C LYS A 330 18.71 10.54 16.17
N ASN A 331 19.75 10.27 15.39
CA ASN A 331 19.94 10.86 14.05
C ASN A 331 19.10 10.06 13.03
N LYS A 332 17.83 10.29 13.02
CA LYS A 332 16.84 9.60 12.16
C LYS A 332 16.29 10.49 11.03
N TYR A 333 16.65 11.78 11.01
CA TYR A 333 16.10 12.71 10.05
C TYR A 333 17.09 12.99 8.92
N VAL A 334 16.63 12.86 7.68
CA VAL A 334 17.40 13.18 6.50
C VAL A 334 17.65 14.69 6.43
N GLN A 335 18.90 15.09 6.35
CA GLN A 335 19.33 16.48 6.19
C GLN A 335 19.56 16.83 4.73
N SER A 336 20.14 15.93 3.96
CA SER A 336 20.33 16.02 2.52
C SER A 336 20.45 14.63 1.91
N ALA A 337 20.26 14.54 0.60
CA ALA A 337 20.39 13.31 -0.15
C ALA A 337 21.10 13.55 -1.48
N THR A 338 21.86 12.56 -1.95
CA THR A 338 22.36 12.47 -3.33
C THR A 338 22.05 11.08 -3.90
N LEU A 339 21.71 11.04 -5.18
CA LEU A 339 21.52 9.82 -5.95
C LEU A 339 22.56 9.83 -7.09
N ASN A 340 23.43 8.84 -7.13
CA ASN A 340 24.51 8.74 -8.12
C ASN A 340 25.36 10.01 -8.26
N GLY A 341 25.63 10.68 -7.12
CA GLY A 341 26.40 11.92 -7.06
C GLY A 341 25.60 13.21 -7.29
N GLU A 342 24.37 13.11 -7.78
CA GLU A 342 23.50 14.27 -8.03
C GLU A 342 22.62 14.57 -6.81
N LYS A 343 22.39 15.86 -6.52
CA LYS A 343 21.54 16.29 -5.39
C LYS A 343 20.11 15.83 -5.59
N LEU A 344 19.55 15.18 -4.57
CA LEU A 344 18.17 14.73 -4.54
C LEU A 344 17.35 15.57 -3.55
N GLU A 345 16.48 16.43 -4.08
CA GLU A 345 15.68 17.36 -3.27
C GLU A 345 14.24 16.89 -3.03
N ARG A 346 13.83 15.77 -3.65
CA ARG A 346 12.52 15.16 -3.49
C ARG A 346 12.60 13.91 -2.63
N PHE A 347 11.49 13.56 -2.02
CA PHE A 347 11.41 12.39 -1.12
C PHE A 347 11.43 11.05 -1.84
N TYR A 348 11.54 11.01 -3.15
CA TYR A 348 11.47 9.77 -3.96
C TYR A 348 12.44 9.81 -5.14
N PHE A 349 12.67 8.64 -5.72
CA PHE A 349 13.40 8.46 -6.98
C PHE A 349 12.80 7.31 -7.80
N PRO A 350 12.95 7.30 -9.15
CA PRO A 350 12.45 6.22 -9.99
C PRO A 350 13.07 4.86 -9.63
N ALA A 351 12.26 3.81 -9.57
CA ALA A 351 12.75 2.46 -9.31
C ALA A 351 13.78 1.99 -10.36
N ALA A 352 13.67 2.50 -11.58
CA ALA A 352 14.64 2.25 -12.63
C ALA A 352 16.06 2.66 -12.25
N GLU A 353 16.25 3.71 -11.43
CA GLU A 353 17.57 4.13 -10.97
C GLU A 353 18.19 3.11 -10.01
N LEU A 354 17.38 2.54 -9.11
CA LEU A 354 17.85 1.44 -8.26
C LEU A 354 18.25 0.22 -9.10
N LEU A 355 17.42 -0.15 -10.08
CA LEU A 355 17.65 -1.32 -10.91
C LEU A 355 18.87 -1.20 -11.85
N LYS A 356 19.27 0.02 -12.21
CA LYS A 356 20.51 0.27 -12.96
C LYS A 356 21.77 0.04 -12.11
N GLY A 357 21.61 0.03 -10.80
CA GLY A 357 22.74 0.07 -9.86
C GLY A 357 23.21 1.50 -9.58
N GLY A 358 24.09 1.66 -8.60
CA GLY A 358 24.58 2.97 -8.17
C GLY A 358 24.49 3.15 -6.66
N GLU A 359 24.26 4.40 -6.22
CA GLU A 359 24.26 4.72 -4.80
C GLU A 359 23.25 5.82 -4.42
N LEU A 360 22.64 5.65 -3.26
CA LEU A 360 21.88 6.67 -2.53
C LEU A 360 22.65 7.03 -1.27
N ILE A 361 23.06 8.27 -1.12
CA ILE A 361 23.73 8.76 0.09
C ILE A 361 22.82 9.73 0.81
N LEU A 362 22.62 9.49 2.10
CA LEU A 362 21.79 10.30 2.99
C LEU A 362 22.65 10.84 4.13
N GLU A 363 22.63 12.15 4.34
CA GLU A 363 23.19 12.78 5.53
C GLU A 363 22.11 12.82 6.62
N MET A 364 22.36 12.19 7.76
CA MET A 364 21.37 12.05 8.83
C MET A 364 21.66 12.98 10.01
N GLY A 365 20.60 13.48 10.66
CA GLY A 365 20.70 14.35 11.83
C GLY A 365 19.60 14.10 12.86
N ASP A 366 19.75 14.76 14.02
CA ASP A 366 18.86 14.58 15.19
C ASP A 366 17.63 15.50 15.18
N LYS A 367 17.57 16.47 14.25
CA LYS A 367 16.47 17.42 14.14
C LYS A 367 15.74 17.26 12.81
N PRO A 368 14.40 17.38 12.81
CA PRO A 368 13.63 17.39 11.58
C PRO A 368 14.11 18.47 10.61
N ASN A 369 14.49 18.08 9.39
CA ASN A 369 14.67 19.03 8.29
C ASN A 369 13.34 19.21 7.56
N LYS A 370 12.71 20.37 7.72
CA LYS A 370 11.40 20.67 7.16
C LYS A 370 11.46 21.26 5.74
N SER A 371 12.66 21.34 5.17
CA SER A 371 12.87 21.86 3.82
C SER A 371 13.34 20.82 2.81
N TRP A 372 13.82 19.66 3.27
CA TRP A 372 14.18 18.57 2.38
C TRP A 372 12.98 17.70 2.02
N GLY A 373 12.92 17.26 0.77
CA GLY A 373 11.92 16.29 0.32
C GLY A 373 10.53 16.88 0.05
N ILE A 374 10.37 18.20 0.06
CA ILE A 374 9.10 18.90 -0.16
C ILE A 374 8.88 19.34 -1.61
N ALA A 375 9.76 18.98 -2.52
CA ALA A 375 9.58 19.31 -3.93
C ALA A 375 8.32 18.60 -4.47
N PRO A 376 7.41 19.32 -5.14
CA PRO A 376 6.15 18.76 -5.57
C PRO A 376 6.36 17.60 -6.53
N CYS A 377 5.55 16.56 -6.39
CA CYS A 377 5.41 15.48 -7.35
C CYS A 377 4.65 16.01 -8.58
N SER A 378 5.23 16.98 -9.31
CA SER A 378 4.53 17.78 -10.31
C SER A 378 4.54 17.19 -11.73
N GLU A 379 4.97 15.96 -11.95
CA GLU A 379 5.18 15.45 -13.31
C GLU A 379 4.50 14.11 -13.67
N ASN A 380 3.59 13.58 -12.85
CA ASN A 380 2.79 12.41 -13.22
C ASN A 380 1.28 12.74 -13.20
N LYS A 381 0.87 13.73 -13.99
CA LYS A 381 -0.53 13.95 -14.36
C LYS A 381 -0.82 13.38 -15.73
#